data_aa32772fcce0e7d68d49666a2c548bf6
#
_entry.id   aa32772fcce0e7d68d49666a2c548bf6
#
_cell.length_a   1.000
_cell.length_b   1.000
_cell.length_c   1.000
_cell.angle_alpha   90.00
_cell.angle_beta   90.00
_cell.angle_gamma   90.00
#
_symmetry.space_group_name_H-M   'P 1'
#
loop_
_entity.id
_entity.type
_entity.pdbx_description
1 polymer ?
#
loop_
_entity_poly.entity_id
_entity_poly.type
_entity_poly.pdbx_seq_one_letter_code
_entity_poly.pdbx_strand_id
1 'polypeptide(L)'
;MSDKVKKKYYHNGIVNKMYEEGKQPDGFVLGMLPRTKEKQDAINKKRVESTLNKYGVSHISRLNDVKAKKKKSLLEHYGVDNPSKSKVIQDKKKDTFLKKYGVDNPMKSEEVKSKFRDNYNAKYGVDNPFQLDVVKDKIKETNRENLGVDYPTQCQEVRDKVRDTFMERYGVPYTFMLSKEWLDANDSKPNRDFASLLDANNIKYEREFRCGKYSYDFKVVNTLIEINPTATHNTYFSPYGDKSVKGKYYHRDKSKLARDSGYNVIHVFDWDDKSKIINLLRDRDTVYARKCDIRLVDSVECNQYLMTYHLQGKCNNQTIRLGLYYDNQLVSLMTFGVARYNKKYEYELLRYCASHNVVGGANKLFKYFIDNYKPSSIVSYCDTSKFSGKVYDMLGFKIDTVNAPSCHWYSVKENKHITDNLLRMQGYDRLFKENHGKGTSNEELILARGYLPVYDCGQDTYIWRKS
;
A
#
# COMPACT_ATOMS: atom_id res chain seq x y z
N MET A 1 73.68 -4.15 -18.55
CA MET A 1 72.62 -3.48 -17.79
C MET A 1 72.12 -4.48 -16.75
N SER A 2 72.38 -4.26 -15.45
CA SER A 2 71.99 -5.20 -14.41
C SER A 2 70.47 -5.09 -14.20
N ASP A 3 69.75 -6.17 -14.46
CA ASP A 3 68.31 -6.30 -14.14
C ASP A 3 68.14 -6.07 -12.64
N LYS A 4 67.57 -4.88 -12.27
CA LYS A 4 67.20 -4.61 -10.90
C LYS A 4 65.99 -5.47 -10.54
N VAL A 5 66.24 -6.53 -9.76
CA VAL A 5 65.19 -7.41 -9.24
C VAL A 5 64.16 -6.60 -8.45
N LYS A 6 62.90 -6.67 -8.85
CA LYS A 6 61.80 -5.92 -8.20
C LYS A 6 61.44 -6.55 -6.86
N LYS A 7 61.66 -5.82 -5.77
CA LYS A 7 61.24 -6.23 -4.41
C LYS A 7 59.79 -5.79 -4.13
N LYS A 8 59.03 -6.65 -3.48
CA LYS A 8 57.65 -6.41 -3.01
C LYS A 8 57.61 -6.31 -1.49
N TYR A 9 56.62 -5.60 -0.96
CA TYR A 9 56.40 -5.54 0.49
C TYR A 9 55.68 -6.80 0.98
N TYR A 10 56.15 -7.32 2.12
CA TYR A 10 55.58 -8.43 2.86
C TYR A 10 55.51 -8.06 4.33
N HIS A 11 54.56 -8.63 5.06
CA HIS A 11 54.40 -8.43 6.52
C HIS A 11 54.12 -9.76 7.23
N ASN A 12 54.52 -9.83 8.51
CA ASN A 12 54.27 -10.96 9.40
C ASN A 12 53.27 -10.64 10.52
N GLY A 13 52.41 -9.63 10.36
CA GLY A 13 51.52 -9.15 11.39
C GLY A 13 52.13 -8.10 12.33
N ILE A 14 53.47 -7.95 12.38
CA ILE A 14 54.19 -7.02 13.27
C ILE A 14 54.99 -5.98 12.49
N VAL A 15 55.73 -6.42 11.47
CA VAL A 15 56.63 -5.59 10.69
C VAL A 15 56.43 -5.74 9.18
N ASN A 16 56.69 -4.65 8.45
CA ASN A 16 56.76 -4.68 6.98
C ASN A 16 58.20 -4.71 6.52
N LYS A 17 58.55 -5.61 5.60
CA LYS A 17 59.90 -5.65 4.94
C LYS A 17 59.76 -5.91 3.45
N MET A 18 60.76 -5.52 2.68
CA MET A 18 60.80 -5.75 1.24
C MET A 18 61.63 -6.98 0.95
N TYR A 19 61.06 -7.93 0.24
CA TYR A 19 61.71 -9.13 -0.25
C TYR A 19 61.51 -9.30 -1.74
N GLU A 20 62.40 -10.01 -2.41
CA GLU A 20 62.15 -10.54 -3.74
C GLU A 20 61.07 -11.60 -3.67
N GLU A 21 60.29 -11.72 -4.69
CA GLU A 21 59.15 -12.67 -4.73
C GLU A 21 59.69 -14.11 -4.53
N GLY A 22 59.11 -14.83 -3.57
CA GLY A 22 59.54 -16.18 -3.20
C GLY A 22 60.74 -16.27 -2.24
N LYS A 23 61.39 -15.12 -1.86
CA LYS A 23 62.53 -15.10 -0.91
C LYS A 23 62.15 -14.52 0.48
N GLN A 24 60.89 -14.39 0.77
CA GLN A 24 60.42 -13.97 2.10
C GLN A 24 60.49 -15.15 3.09
N PRO A 25 60.82 -14.91 4.37
CA PRO A 25 60.79 -15.93 5.41
C PRO A 25 59.35 -16.45 5.66
N ASP A 26 59.24 -17.66 6.21
CA ASP A 26 57.97 -18.23 6.62
C ASP A 26 57.22 -17.28 7.57
N GLY A 27 55.90 -17.20 7.40
CA GLY A 27 55.01 -16.29 8.16
C GLY A 27 54.93 -14.87 7.60
N PHE A 28 55.64 -14.54 6.50
CA PHE A 28 55.46 -13.27 5.79
C PHE A 28 54.49 -13.40 4.62
N VAL A 29 53.45 -12.62 4.62
CA VAL A 29 52.44 -12.57 3.54
C VAL A 29 52.61 -11.30 2.69
N LEU A 30 52.30 -11.40 1.41
CA LEU A 30 52.40 -10.29 0.46
C LEU A 30 51.46 -9.14 0.86
N GLY A 31 52.01 -7.92 0.87
CA GLY A 31 51.28 -6.69 1.17
C GLY A 31 51.95 -5.91 2.32
N MET A 32 51.29 -4.83 2.72
CA MET A 32 51.71 -4.03 3.88
C MET A 32 50.68 -4.16 4.99
N LEU A 33 51.13 -4.16 6.25
CA LEU A 33 50.24 -4.07 7.41
C LEU A 33 49.34 -2.86 7.27
N PRO A 34 48.02 -3.00 7.57
CA PRO A 34 47.13 -1.86 7.68
C PRO A 34 47.66 -0.87 8.70
N ARG A 35 47.64 0.40 8.38
CA ARG A 35 48.07 1.44 9.30
C ARG A 35 47.02 1.58 10.41
N THR A 36 47.50 1.81 11.63
CA THR A 36 46.57 2.20 12.70
C THR A 36 45.86 3.50 12.33
N LYS A 37 44.63 3.68 12.83
CA LYS A 37 43.80 4.86 12.57
C LYS A 37 44.59 6.16 12.90
N GLU A 38 45.26 6.19 14.02
CA GLU A 38 46.05 7.35 14.48
C GLU A 38 47.20 7.69 13.50
N LYS A 39 47.94 6.69 13.01
CA LYS A 39 48.99 6.90 11.99
C LYS A 39 48.41 7.38 10.68
N GLN A 40 47.26 6.86 10.28
CA GLN A 40 46.59 7.28 9.04
C GLN A 40 46.07 8.74 9.18
N ASP A 41 45.52 9.10 10.32
CA ASP A 41 45.02 10.45 10.59
C ASP A 41 46.17 11.47 10.64
N ALA A 42 47.31 11.10 11.26
CA ALA A 42 48.50 11.95 11.26
C ALA A 42 49.06 12.19 9.85
N ILE A 43 49.11 11.16 9.00
CA ILE A 43 49.50 11.29 7.58
C ILE A 43 48.51 12.19 6.82
N ASN A 44 47.23 11.99 7.02
CA ASN A 44 46.19 12.81 6.39
C ASN A 44 46.30 14.30 6.82
N LYS A 45 46.52 14.55 8.10
CA LYS A 45 46.73 15.91 8.65
C LYS A 45 47.93 16.58 7.99
N LYS A 46 49.12 15.91 7.95
CA LYS A 46 50.31 16.46 7.28
C LYS A 46 50.04 16.74 5.79
N ARG A 47 49.30 15.86 5.10
CA ARG A 47 48.95 16.05 3.68
C ARG A 47 48.04 17.26 3.46
N VAL A 48 47.08 17.47 4.35
CA VAL A 48 46.18 18.63 4.31
C VAL A 48 46.96 19.92 4.59
N GLU A 49 47.81 19.94 5.62
CA GLU A 49 48.65 21.09 5.97
C GLU A 49 49.62 21.45 4.81
N SER A 50 50.31 20.46 4.23
CA SER A 50 51.16 20.69 3.08
C SER A 50 50.44 21.24 1.86
N THR A 51 49.20 20.76 1.63
CA THR A 51 48.38 21.22 0.51
C THR A 51 47.83 22.64 0.78
N LEU A 52 47.47 22.92 2.02
CA LEU A 52 47.03 24.24 2.45
C LEU A 52 48.13 25.30 2.33
N ASN A 53 49.36 24.97 2.81
CA ASN A 53 50.54 25.84 2.73
C ASN A 53 50.97 26.10 1.28
N LYS A 54 50.86 25.08 0.38
CA LYS A 54 51.33 25.26 -1.01
C LYS A 54 50.27 25.89 -1.92
N TYR A 55 49.00 25.63 -1.70
CA TYR A 55 47.90 25.98 -2.65
C TYR A 55 46.78 26.81 -2.03
N GLY A 56 46.83 27.12 -0.73
CA GLY A 56 45.77 27.87 -0.04
C GLY A 56 44.44 27.10 0.14
N VAL A 57 44.42 25.80 -0.18
CA VAL A 57 43.24 24.97 -0.08
C VAL A 57 43.53 23.64 0.62
N SER A 58 42.57 23.10 1.36
CA SER A 58 42.75 21.83 2.09
C SER A 58 42.86 20.61 1.18
N HIS A 59 42.44 20.69 -0.08
CA HIS A 59 42.52 19.63 -1.07
C HIS A 59 42.63 20.20 -2.48
N ILE A 60 43.52 19.67 -3.30
CA ILE A 60 43.81 20.14 -4.67
C ILE A 60 42.54 20.22 -5.54
N SER A 61 41.54 19.34 -5.32
CA SER A 61 40.28 19.37 -6.07
C SER A 61 39.41 20.62 -5.85
N ARG A 62 39.77 21.47 -4.84
CA ARG A 62 39.12 22.75 -4.58
C ARG A 62 39.67 23.89 -5.44
N LEU A 63 40.81 23.70 -6.07
CA LEU A 63 41.40 24.67 -6.98
C LEU A 63 40.50 24.87 -8.21
N ASN A 64 40.31 26.14 -8.59
CA ASN A 64 39.44 26.48 -9.73
C ASN A 64 39.98 25.91 -11.05
N ASP A 65 41.32 25.90 -11.26
CA ASP A 65 41.95 25.29 -12.44
C ASP A 65 41.70 23.78 -12.53
N VAL A 66 41.74 23.08 -11.38
CA VAL A 66 41.44 21.65 -11.31
C VAL A 66 39.99 21.36 -11.58
N LYS A 67 39.07 22.20 -11.05
CA LYS A 67 37.65 22.12 -11.35
C LYS A 67 37.36 22.37 -12.82
N ALA A 68 38.01 23.39 -13.42
CA ALA A 68 37.87 23.72 -14.83
C ALA A 68 38.35 22.56 -15.74
N LYS A 69 39.55 22.02 -15.43
CA LYS A 69 40.08 20.85 -16.15
C LYS A 69 39.15 19.63 -16.08
N LYS A 70 38.61 19.34 -14.90
CA LYS A 70 37.65 18.23 -14.72
C LYS A 70 36.36 18.48 -15.52
N LYS A 71 35.84 19.71 -15.48
CA LYS A 71 34.64 20.08 -16.23
C LYS A 71 34.87 19.98 -17.75
N LYS A 72 36.04 20.44 -18.24
CA LYS A 72 36.43 20.34 -19.64
C LYS A 72 36.52 18.87 -20.09
N SER A 73 37.20 18.02 -19.34
CA SER A 73 37.31 16.57 -19.64
C SER A 73 35.93 15.89 -19.63
N LEU A 74 35.01 16.27 -18.75
CA LEU A 74 33.65 15.71 -18.73
C LEU A 74 32.84 16.14 -19.96
N LEU A 75 32.99 17.40 -20.39
CA LEU A 75 32.34 17.91 -21.60
C LEU A 75 32.88 17.17 -22.85
N GLU A 76 34.19 16.98 -22.95
CA GLU A 76 34.86 16.29 -24.07
C GLU A 76 34.47 14.81 -24.17
N HIS A 77 34.36 14.09 -23.02
CA HIS A 77 34.11 12.65 -23.04
C HIS A 77 32.63 12.26 -22.95
N TYR A 78 31.80 13.08 -22.30
CA TYR A 78 30.40 12.76 -22.01
C TYR A 78 29.38 13.81 -22.41
N GLY A 79 29.84 14.95 -22.99
CA GLY A 79 28.98 16.05 -23.41
C GLY A 79 28.29 16.79 -22.24
N VAL A 80 28.74 16.60 -21.02
CA VAL A 80 28.13 17.18 -19.81
C VAL A 80 29.17 17.78 -18.86
N ASP A 81 28.80 18.79 -18.12
CA ASP A 81 29.66 19.49 -17.16
C ASP A 81 29.68 18.80 -15.77
N ASN A 82 28.82 17.84 -15.54
CA ASN A 82 28.69 17.10 -14.28
C ASN A 82 28.39 15.63 -14.57
N PRO A 83 29.09 14.66 -13.92
CA PRO A 83 28.84 13.24 -14.12
C PRO A 83 27.39 12.80 -13.89
N SER A 84 26.71 13.46 -12.97
CA SER A 84 25.30 13.14 -12.65
C SER A 84 24.30 13.50 -13.77
N LYS A 85 24.73 14.31 -14.74
CA LYS A 85 23.92 14.64 -15.93
C LYS A 85 24.09 13.65 -17.08
N SER A 86 25.17 12.86 -17.06
CA SER A 86 25.45 11.86 -18.11
C SER A 86 24.63 10.60 -17.91
N LYS A 87 23.79 10.26 -18.87
CA LYS A 87 22.97 9.04 -18.87
C LYS A 87 23.85 7.78 -18.82
N VAL A 88 24.97 7.78 -19.58
CA VAL A 88 25.94 6.64 -19.58
C VAL A 88 26.49 6.38 -18.17
N ILE A 89 26.83 7.44 -17.41
CA ILE A 89 27.34 7.31 -16.05
C ILE A 89 26.23 6.89 -15.09
N GLN A 90 25.03 7.40 -15.26
CA GLN A 90 23.87 7.01 -14.46
C GLN A 90 23.53 5.52 -14.66
N ASP A 91 23.52 5.05 -15.91
CA ASP A 91 23.22 3.66 -16.23
C ASP A 91 24.32 2.72 -15.67
N LYS A 92 25.61 3.05 -15.83
CA LYS A 92 26.70 2.30 -15.18
C LYS A 92 26.56 2.23 -13.65
N LYS A 93 26.10 3.31 -13.01
CA LYS A 93 25.83 3.31 -11.56
C LYS A 93 24.67 2.38 -11.21
N LYS A 94 23.57 2.44 -11.97
CA LYS A 94 22.41 1.55 -11.79
C LYS A 94 22.82 0.09 -11.94
N ASP A 95 23.56 -0.26 -12.99
CA ASP A 95 24.05 -1.62 -13.21
C ASP A 95 24.94 -2.12 -12.06
N THR A 96 25.81 -1.23 -11.54
CA THR A 96 26.66 -1.56 -10.38
C THR A 96 25.79 -1.82 -9.13
N PHE A 97 24.75 -1.02 -8.93
CA PHE A 97 23.85 -1.20 -7.79
C PHE A 97 22.98 -2.44 -7.93
N LEU A 98 22.46 -2.73 -9.14
CA LEU A 98 21.75 -3.96 -9.44
C LEU A 98 22.61 -5.20 -9.15
N LYS A 99 23.87 -5.20 -9.61
CA LYS A 99 24.80 -6.31 -9.34
C LYS A 99 25.13 -6.49 -7.86
N LYS A 100 25.22 -5.39 -7.10
CA LYS A 100 25.67 -5.43 -5.70
C LYS A 100 24.53 -5.59 -4.69
N TYR A 101 23.36 -5.00 -4.95
CA TYR A 101 22.26 -4.91 -4.01
C TYR A 101 20.92 -5.44 -4.56
N GLY A 102 20.89 -5.91 -5.81
CA GLY A 102 19.66 -6.35 -6.47
C GLY A 102 18.66 -5.21 -6.79
N VAL A 103 19.08 -3.95 -6.63
CA VAL A 103 18.23 -2.76 -6.83
C VAL A 103 19.00 -1.68 -7.59
N ASP A 104 18.31 -0.84 -8.34
CA ASP A 104 18.89 0.26 -9.15
C ASP A 104 19.39 1.46 -8.30
N ASN A 105 19.00 1.52 -7.04
CA ASN A 105 19.44 2.50 -6.06
C ASN A 105 19.63 1.84 -4.70
N PRO A 106 20.80 1.99 -4.03
CA PRO A 106 21.07 1.38 -2.72
C PRO A 106 20.01 1.66 -1.66
N MET A 107 19.40 2.84 -1.67
CA MET A 107 18.35 3.22 -0.72
C MET A 107 17.00 2.50 -0.96
N LYS A 108 16.86 1.71 -2.03
CA LYS A 108 15.73 0.79 -2.21
C LYS A 108 15.95 -0.56 -1.50
N SER A 109 17.20 -0.90 -1.17
CA SER A 109 17.54 -2.13 -0.43
C SER A 109 17.21 -1.97 1.06
N GLU A 110 16.44 -2.89 1.61
CA GLU A 110 16.13 -2.88 3.05
C GLU A 110 17.37 -3.13 3.90
N GLU A 111 18.32 -3.92 3.42
CA GLU A 111 19.62 -4.13 4.09
C GLU A 111 20.40 -2.81 4.24
N VAL A 112 20.44 -2.01 3.19
CA VAL A 112 21.14 -0.71 3.21
C VAL A 112 20.40 0.28 4.10
N LYS A 113 19.08 0.31 4.05
CA LYS A 113 18.25 1.18 4.92
C LYS A 113 18.40 0.79 6.39
N SER A 114 18.40 -0.51 6.71
CA SER A 114 18.61 -0.98 8.07
C SER A 114 19.98 -0.57 8.57
N LYS A 115 21.05 -0.87 7.84
CA LYS A 115 22.42 -0.46 8.19
C LYS A 115 22.55 1.04 8.39
N PHE A 116 21.86 1.84 7.58
CA PHE A 116 21.88 3.29 7.74
C PHE A 116 21.17 3.72 9.03
N ARG A 117 19.99 3.17 9.35
CA ARG A 117 19.27 3.42 10.61
C ARG A 117 20.09 2.97 11.81
N ASP A 118 20.62 1.75 11.77
CA ASP A 118 21.41 1.17 12.88
C ASP A 118 22.64 2.02 13.17
N ASN A 119 23.37 2.45 12.14
CA ASN A 119 24.53 3.33 12.29
C ASN A 119 24.14 4.72 12.84
N TYR A 120 23.01 5.26 12.40
CA TYR A 120 22.51 6.55 12.89
C TYR A 120 22.04 6.43 14.33
N ASN A 121 21.29 5.37 14.64
CA ASN A 121 20.81 5.11 16.00
C ASN A 121 21.98 4.87 16.97
N ALA A 122 22.95 4.05 16.59
CA ALA A 122 24.15 3.79 17.41
C ALA A 122 24.99 5.07 17.66
N LYS A 123 24.98 6.02 16.72
CA LYS A 123 25.81 7.24 16.84
C LYS A 123 25.06 8.40 17.51
N TYR A 124 23.78 8.53 17.27
CA TYR A 124 22.99 9.71 17.61
C TYR A 124 21.71 9.41 18.43
N GLY A 125 21.37 8.13 18.66
CA GLY A 125 20.18 7.72 19.39
C GLY A 125 18.86 7.95 18.62
N VAL A 126 18.93 8.18 17.30
CA VAL A 126 17.76 8.41 16.44
C VAL A 126 17.88 7.67 15.11
N ASP A 127 16.76 7.28 14.55
CA ASP A 127 16.72 6.52 13.27
C ASP A 127 16.89 7.40 12.04
N ASN A 128 16.66 8.70 12.19
CA ASN A 128 16.68 9.65 11.07
C ASN A 128 17.34 10.98 11.53
N PRO A 129 18.26 11.55 10.72
CA PRO A 129 18.89 12.86 11.01
C PRO A 129 17.91 13.99 11.33
N PHE A 130 16.75 14.00 10.67
CA PHE A 130 15.73 15.03 10.88
C PHE A 130 15.01 14.97 12.23
N GLN A 131 15.27 13.95 13.04
CA GLN A 131 14.77 13.86 14.42
C GLN A 131 15.64 14.64 15.40
N LEU A 132 16.91 14.91 15.04
CA LEU A 132 17.86 15.65 15.86
C LEU A 132 17.53 17.14 15.87
N ASP A 133 17.43 17.73 17.05
CA ASP A 133 17.16 19.16 17.19
C ASP A 133 18.27 20.03 16.58
N VAL A 134 19.53 19.62 16.72
CA VAL A 134 20.67 20.27 16.06
C VAL A 134 20.50 20.34 14.53
N VAL A 135 19.92 19.29 13.91
CA VAL A 135 19.67 19.27 12.46
C VAL A 135 18.48 20.18 12.12
N LYS A 136 17.42 20.15 12.93
CA LYS A 136 16.25 21.04 12.77
C LYS A 136 16.66 22.51 12.90
N ASP A 137 17.47 22.84 13.90
CA ASP A 137 17.95 24.21 14.13
C ASP A 137 18.84 24.66 12.98
N LYS A 138 19.74 23.82 12.49
CA LYS A 138 20.58 24.15 11.34
C LYS A 138 19.76 24.34 10.05
N ILE A 139 18.67 23.60 9.87
CA ILE A 139 17.74 23.83 8.75
C ILE A 139 17.08 25.18 8.88
N LYS A 140 16.61 25.55 10.09
CA LYS A 140 16.01 26.88 10.35
C LYS A 140 17.02 27.97 10.12
N GLU A 141 18.26 27.83 10.62
CA GLU A 141 19.34 28.79 10.40
C GLU A 141 19.60 28.99 8.91
N THR A 142 19.76 27.92 8.14
CA THR A 142 19.93 27.98 6.68
C THR A 142 18.72 28.64 5.99
N ASN A 143 17.50 28.39 6.45
CA ASN A 143 16.30 29.02 5.91
C ASN A 143 16.28 30.54 6.25
N ARG A 144 16.67 30.92 7.48
CA ARG A 144 16.79 32.34 7.87
C ARG A 144 17.81 33.05 7.03
N GLU A 145 18.99 32.45 6.81
CA GLU A 145 20.05 33.02 5.96
C GLU A 145 19.61 33.22 4.50
N ASN A 146 18.89 32.24 3.94
CA ASN A 146 18.52 32.26 2.52
C ASN A 146 17.16 32.93 2.24
N LEU A 147 16.22 32.85 3.17
CA LEU A 147 14.81 33.21 2.96
C LEU A 147 14.29 34.21 4.03
N GLY A 148 15.05 34.49 5.08
CA GLY A 148 14.65 35.37 6.18
C GLY A 148 13.60 34.78 7.13
N VAL A 149 13.28 33.47 7.01
CA VAL A 149 12.22 32.79 7.77
C VAL A 149 12.64 31.39 8.23
N ASP A 150 12.00 30.85 9.27
CA ASP A 150 12.32 29.51 9.79
C ASP A 150 11.91 28.42 8.83
N TYR A 151 10.79 28.58 8.14
CA TYR A 151 10.23 27.59 7.21
C TYR A 151 9.97 28.24 5.84
N PRO A 152 10.32 27.55 4.72
CA PRO A 152 10.16 28.11 3.37
C PRO A 152 8.73 28.57 3.05
N THR A 153 7.73 27.92 3.62
CA THR A 153 6.31 28.29 3.43
C THR A 153 5.90 29.59 4.09
N GLN A 154 6.73 30.16 4.99
CA GLN A 154 6.53 31.48 5.58
C GLN A 154 7.05 32.61 4.67
N CYS A 155 7.95 32.29 3.74
CA CYS A 155 8.50 33.30 2.79
C CYS A 155 7.46 33.59 1.69
N GLN A 156 7.19 34.87 1.47
CA GLN A 156 6.21 35.29 0.45
C GLN A 156 6.66 34.87 -0.96
N GLU A 157 7.95 35.07 -1.27
CA GLU A 157 8.50 34.66 -2.58
C GLU A 157 8.34 33.20 -2.87
N VAL A 158 8.51 32.31 -1.88
CA VAL A 158 8.29 30.87 -2.02
C VAL A 158 6.81 30.54 -2.25
N ARG A 159 5.91 31.23 -1.48
CA ARG A 159 4.45 31.07 -1.68
C ARG A 159 4.03 31.52 -3.08
N ASP A 160 4.58 32.64 -3.56
CA ASP A 160 4.28 33.17 -4.90
C ASP A 160 4.78 32.22 -5.98
N LYS A 161 5.98 31.66 -5.88
CA LYS A 161 6.50 30.64 -6.81
C LYS A 161 5.64 29.38 -6.82
N VAL A 162 5.18 28.93 -5.66
CA VAL A 162 4.25 27.78 -5.58
C VAL A 162 2.93 28.13 -6.26
N ARG A 163 2.35 29.30 -5.95
CA ARG A 163 1.13 29.78 -6.58
C ARG A 163 1.27 29.90 -8.10
N ASP A 164 2.36 30.50 -8.58
CA ASP A 164 2.61 30.69 -10.02
C ASP A 164 2.79 29.35 -10.73
N THR A 165 3.47 28.39 -10.11
CA THR A 165 3.57 27.02 -10.61
C THR A 165 2.19 26.33 -10.71
N PHE A 166 1.31 26.57 -9.72
CA PHE A 166 -0.06 26.05 -9.76
C PHE A 166 -0.90 26.74 -10.83
N MET A 167 -0.76 28.07 -10.96
CA MET A 167 -1.41 28.83 -12.04
C MET A 167 -0.98 28.35 -13.43
N GLU A 168 0.33 28.15 -13.64
CA GLU A 168 0.88 27.64 -14.91
C GLU A 168 0.38 26.23 -15.23
N ARG A 169 0.34 25.34 -14.24
CA ARG A 169 -0.01 23.92 -14.45
C ARG A 169 -1.51 23.67 -14.49
N TYR A 170 -2.27 24.39 -13.70
CA TYR A 170 -3.67 24.06 -13.41
C TYR A 170 -4.65 25.23 -13.62
N GLY A 171 -4.15 26.41 -13.94
CA GLY A 171 -5.02 27.59 -14.12
C GLY A 171 -5.62 28.17 -12.84
N VAL A 172 -5.23 27.66 -11.67
CA VAL A 172 -5.71 28.11 -10.35
C VAL A 172 -4.54 28.24 -9.38
N PRO A 173 -4.58 29.20 -8.42
CA PRO A 173 -3.47 29.45 -7.50
C PRO A 173 -3.28 28.40 -6.41
N TYR A 174 -4.30 27.58 -6.11
CA TYR A 174 -4.28 26.57 -5.06
C TYR A 174 -5.10 25.35 -5.44
N THR A 175 -4.70 24.16 -4.96
CA THR A 175 -5.38 22.89 -5.23
C THR A 175 -6.86 22.87 -4.83
N PHE A 176 -7.23 23.54 -3.72
CA PHE A 176 -8.62 23.61 -3.26
C PHE A 176 -9.54 24.46 -4.16
N MET A 177 -8.96 25.21 -5.10
CA MET A 177 -9.70 25.99 -6.09
C MET A 177 -9.91 25.27 -7.42
N LEU A 178 -9.42 24.04 -7.56
CA LEU A 178 -9.68 23.22 -8.73
C LEU A 178 -11.20 22.99 -8.84
N SER A 179 -11.77 23.35 -9.99
CA SER A 179 -13.20 23.19 -10.18
C SER A 179 -13.61 21.71 -10.25
N LYS A 180 -14.87 21.43 -9.97
CA LYS A 180 -15.40 20.07 -10.11
C LYS A 180 -15.16 19.55 -11.54
N GLU A 181 -15.31 20.39 -12.54
CA GLU A 181 -15.09 20.06 -13.94
C GLU A 181 -13.63 19.69 -14.23
N TRP A 182 -12.68 20.39 -13.61
CA TRP A 182 -11.26 20.05 -13.74
C TRP A 182 -10.93 18.71 -13.06
N LEU A 183 -11.44 18.50 -11.85
CA LEU A 183 -11.31 17.22 -11.14
C LEU A 183 -11.91 16.10 -11.97
N ASP A 184 -13.11 16.30 -12.53
CA ASP A 184 -13.79 15.33 -13.38
C ASP A 184 -13.02 15.04 -14.68
N ALA A 185 -12.41 16.05 -15.30
CA ALA A 185 -11.62 15.89 -16.52
C ALA A 185 -10.29 15.14 -16.31
N ASN A 186 -9.66 15.31 -15.14
CA ASN A 186 -8.35 14.73 -14.80
C ASN A 186 -8.40 13.51 -13.90
N ASP A 187 -9.60 13.10 -13.49
CA ASP A 187 -9.81 11.94 -12.65
C ASP A 187 -9.63 10.62 -13.44
N SER A 188 -9.44 9.54 -12.72
CA SER A 188 -9.37 8.22 -13.32
C SER A 188 -10.71 7.82 -13.93
N LYS A 189 -10.69 7.04 -15.02
CA LYS A 189 -11.95 6.55 -15.61
C LYS A 189 -12.83 5.81 -14.58
N PRO A 190 -12.32 4.88 -13.73
CA PRO A 190 -13.13 4.22 -12.71
C PRO A 190 -13.82 5.19 -11.74
N ASN A 191 -13.15 6.27 -11.34
CA ASN A 191 -13.73 7.29 -10.47
C ASN A 191 -14.82 8.09 -11.19
N ARG A 192 -14.58 8.50 -12.44
CA ARG A 192 -15.60 9.19 -13.26
C ARG A 192 -16.85 8.33 -13.47
N ASP A 193 -16.65 7.05 -13.79
CA ASP A 193 -17.75 6.09 -13.97
C ASP A 193 -18.57 5.93 -12.68
N PHE A 194 -17.90 5.89 -11.51
CA PHE A 194 -18.58 5.79 -10.23
C PHE A 194 -19.29 7.10 -9.84
N ALA A 195 -18.67 8.25 -10.08
CA ALA A 195 -19.28 9.57 -9.90
C ALA A 195 -20.57 9.70 -10.73
N SER A 196 -20.52 9.28 -12.00
CA SER A 196 -21.70 9.27 -12.87
C SER A 196 -22.84 8.40 -12.31
N LEU A 197 -22.52 7.28 -11.67
CA LEU A 197 -23.52 6.44 -11.01
C LEU A 197 -24.12 7.12 -9.77
N LEU A 198 -23.30 7.83 -8.97
CA LEU A 198 -23.80 8.62 -7.84
C LEU A 198 -24.73 9.75 -8.31
N ASP A 199 -24.31 10.50 -9.35
CA ASP A 199 -25.10 11.59 -9.95
C ASP A 199 -26.44 11.07 -10.53
N ALA A 200 -26.42 9.97 -11.28
CA ALA A 200 -27.61 9.34 -11.86
C ALA A 200 -28.61 8.84 -10.80
N ASN A 201 -28.17 8.66 -9.56
CA ASN A 201 -29.00 8.24 -8.44
C ASN A 201 -29.28 9.37 -7.44
N ASN A 202 -28.97 10.62 -7.80
CA ASN A 202 -29.13 11.82 -6.97
C ASN A 202 -28.47 11.71 -5.58
N ILE A 203 -27.36 10.97 -5.47
CA ILE A 203 -26.61 10.82 -4.24
C ILE A 203 -25.58 11.94 -4.14
N LYS A 204 -25.69 12.78 -3.10
CA LYS A 204 -24.73 13.84 -2.82
C LYS A 204 -23.44 13.26 -2.26
N TYR A 205 -22.29 13.73 -2.74
CA TYR A 205 -20.98 13.28 -2.31
C TYR A 205 -19.95 14.41 -2.29
N GLU A 206 -18.91 14.22 -1.49
CA GLU A 206 -17.66 15.00 -1.52
C GLU A 206 -16.60 14.14 -2.19
N ARG A 207 -15.72 14.74 -3.03
CA ARG A 207 -14.59 14.06 -3.67
C ARG A 207 -13.32 14.27 -2.87
N GLU A 208 -12.36 13.31 -3.00
CA GLU A 208 -11.02 13.40 -2.43
C GLU A 208 -11.02 13.76 -0.93
N PHE A 209 -11.93 13.13 -0.18
CA PHE A 209 -12.09 13.39 1.24
C PHE A 209 -10.89 12.91 2.04
N ARG A 210 -10.26 13.82 2.77
CA ARG A 210 -9.08 13.51 3.56
C ARG A 210 -9.43 13.07 4.97
N CYS A 211 -8.93 11.87 5.36
CA CYS A 211 -9.03 11.38 6.72
C CYS A 211 -7.64 10.89 7.19
N GLY A 212 -7.07 11.59 8.16
CA GLY A 212 -5.71 11.37 8.61
C GLY A 212 -4.68 11.49 7.47
N LYS A 213 -3.88 10.44 7.29
CA LYS A 213 -2.84 10.39 6.24
C LYS A 213 -3.36 9.92 4.88
N TYR A 214 -4.62 9.49 4.77
CA TYR A 214 -5.20 8.98 3.54
C TYR A 214 -6.23 9.96 2.95
N SER A 215 -6.34 9.94 1.61
CA SER A 215 -7.46 10.49 0.85
C SER A 215 -8.36 9.35 0.39
N TYR A 216 -9.67 9.58 0.36
CA TYR A 216 -10.69 8.65 -0.11
C TYR A 216 -11.40 9.28 -1.30
N ASP A 217 -11.67 8.50 -2.34
CA ASP A 217 -12.20 9.03 -3.60
C ASP A 217 -13.53 9.76 -3.41
N PHE A 218 -14.42 9.21 -2.56
CA PHE A 218 -15.72 9.83 -2.26
C PHE A 218 -16.08 9.72 -0.79
N LYS A 219 -16.86 10.71 -0.34
CA LYS A 219 -17.58 10.66 0.94
C LYS A 219 -19.07 10.88 0.69
N VAL A 220 -19.89 9.94 1.13
CA VAL A 220 -21.36 10.01 1.11
C VAL A 220 -21.86 9.96 2.54
N VAL A 221 -22.40 11.06 3.05
CA VAL A 221 -22.82 11.22 4.46
C VAL A 221 -21.67 10.85 5.42
N ASN A 222 -21.73 9.70 6.07
CA ASN A 222 -20.70 9.19 7.00
C ASN A 222 -19.96 7.95 6.45
N THR A 223 -20.03 7.71 5.14
CA THR A 223 -19.37 6.58 4.47
C THR A 223 -18.30 7.06 3.51
N LEU A 224 -17.07 6.62 3.72
CA LEU A 224 -15.94 6.84 2.82
C LEU A 224 -15.92 5.71 1.79
N ILE A 225 -15.69 6.07 0.53
CA ILE A 225 -15.66 5.13 -0.59
C ILE A 225 -14.30 5.22 -1.25
N GLU A 226 -13.70 4.07 -1.49
CA GLU A 226 -12.42 3.93 -2.15
C GLU A 226 -12.58 3.04 -3.38
N ILE A 227 -12.27 3.58 -4.54
CA ILE A 227 -12.29 2.85 -5.81
C ILE A 227 -10.90 2.21 -6.00
N ASN A 228 -10.87 0.90 -6.14
CA ASN A 228 -9.62 0.14 -6.17
C ASN A 228 -9.45 -0.59 -7.53
N PRO A 229 -9.09 0.12 -8.61
CA PRO A 229 -8.83 -0.52 -9.89
C PRO A 229 -7.64 -1.46 -9.78
N THR A 230 -7.76 -2.68 -10.28
CA THR A 230 -6.71 -3.70 -10.23
C THR A 230 -5.40 -3.21 -10.83
N ALA A 231 -5.45 -2.40 -11.88
CA ALA A 231 -4.26 -1.86 -12.53
C ALA A 231 -3.35 -1.04 -11.59
N THR A 232 -3.91 -0.40 -10.56
CA THR A 232 -3.18 0.48 -9.63
C THR A 232 -3.18 -0.02 -8.20
N HIS A 233 -4.03 -1.00 -7.87
CA HIS A 233 -4.20 -1.52 -6.50
C HIS A 233 -3.72 -2.97 -6.32
N ASN A 234 -3.02 -3.53 -7.32
CA ASN A 234 -2.41 -4.86 -7.20
C ASN A 234 -1.07 -4.84 -6.45
N THR A 235 -0.61 -6.02 -6.02
CA THR A 235 0.65 -6.19 -5.27
C THR A 235 1.84 -6.59 -6.16
N TYR A 236 1.64 -6.73 -7.45
CA TYR A 236 2.65 -7.22 -8.39
C TYR A 236 3.31 -6.12 -9.19
N PHE A 237 2.53 -5.17 -9.69
CA PHE A 237 2.98 -4.15 -10.63
C PHE A 237 2.26 -2.82 -10.38
N SER A 238 2.94 -1.70 -10.64
CA SER A 238 2.30 -0.39 -10.71
C SER A 238 2.83 0.40 -11.91
N PRO A 239 1.94 1.02 -12.71
CA PRO A 239 2.34 1.90 -13.81
C PRO A 239 3.08 3.16 -13.34
N TYR A 240 2.99 3.49 -12.05
CA TYR A 240 3.64 4.66 -11.44
C TYR A 240 4.97 4.33 -10.75
N GLY A 241 5.50 3.11 -10.94
CA GLY A 241 6.74 2.60 -10.37
C GLY A 241 6.56 1.83 -9.06
N ASP A 242 7.61 1.10 -8.66
CA ASP A 242 7.56 0.10 -7.58
C ASP A 242 7.09 0.66 -6.23
N LYS A 243 7.34 1.95 -5.93
CA LYS A 243 6.91 2.58 -4.68
C LYS A 243 5.41 2.74 -4.53
N SER A 244 4.67 2.64 -5.62
CA SER A 244 3.20 2.76 -5.64
C SER A 244 2.46 1.42 -5.65
N VAL A 245 3.20 0.30 -5.68
CA VAL A 245 2.63 -1.04 -5.52
C VAL A 245 2.02 -1.18 -4.13
N LYS A 246 0.79 -1.68 -4.06
CA LYS A 246 0.06 -1.78 -2.79
C LYS A 246 0.48 -3.03 -2.02
N GLY A 247 0.80 -2.87 -0.74
CA GLY A 247 1.08 -4.00 0.15
C GLY A 247 -0.19 -4.76 0.53
N LYS A 248 -0.03 -6.02 0.98
CA LYS A 248 -1.12 -6.92 1.39
C LYS A 248 -2.14 -6.27 2.35
N TYR A 249 -1.69 -5.45 3.28
CA TYR A 249 -2.54 -4.84 4.31
C TYR A 249 -3.02 -3.42 3.98
N TYR A 250 -2.68 -2.89 2.80
CA TYR A 250 -2.96 -1.51 2.43
C TYR A 250 -4.43 -1.10 2.61
N HIS A 251 -5.36 -1.87 2.04
CA HIS A 251 -6.79 -1.56 2.09
C HIS A 251 -7.34 -1.69 3.51
N ARG A 252 -6.90 -2.70 4.26
CA ARG A 252 -7.27 -2.91 5.66
C ARG A 252 -6.79 -1.80 6.57
N ASP A 253 -5.54 -1.36 6.43
CA ASP A 253 -4.98 -0.27 7.25
C ASP A 253 -5.69 1.05 6.96
N LYS A 254 -6.02 1.29 5.70
CA LYS A 254 -6.82 2.43 5.26
C LYS A 254 -8.23 2.37 5.89
N SER A 255 -8.91 1.23 5.83
CA SER A 255 -10.21 1.01 6.48
C SER A 255 -10.16 1.21 7.99
N LYS A 256 -9.13 0.68 8.65
CA LYS A 256 -8.98 0.79 10.10
C LYS A 256 -8.89 2.25 10.54
N LEU A 257 -8.03 3.04 9.90
CA LEU A 257 -7.86 4.46 10.23
C LEU A 257 -9.17 5.24 10.10
N ALA A 258 -9.94 5.01 9.02
CA ALA A 258 -11.21 5.69 8.84
C ALA A 258 -12.26 5.28 9.89
N ARG A 259 -12.35 3.99 10.21
CA ARG A 259 -13.27 3.48 11.25
C ARG A 259 -12.92 3.99 12.64
N ASP A 260 -11.63 4.03 12.96
CA ASP A 260 -11.13 4.61 14.21
C ASP A 260 -11.47 6.12 14.30
N SER A 261 -11.62 6.79 13.14
CA SER A 261 -12.08 8.18 13.03
C SER A 261 -13.60 8.32 12.96
N GLY A 262 -14.38 7.25 13.12
CA GLY A 262 -15.84 7.25 13.19
C GLY A 262 -16.58 7.09 11.85
N TYR A 263 -15.85 6.88 10.73
CA TYR A 263 -16.45 6.70 9.41
C TYR A 263 -16.72 5.23 9.09
N ASN A 264 -17.75 4.96 8.29
CA ASN A 264 -17.89 3.70 7.58
C ASN A 264 -16.98 3.72 6.33
N VAL A 265 -16.56 2.54 5.86
CA VAL A 265 -15.71 2.45 4.67
C VAL A 265 -16.21 1.37 3.74
N ILE A 266 -16.28 1.68 2.45
CA ILE A 266 -16.59 0.73 1.38
C ILE A 266 -15.46 0.81 0.35
N HIS A 267 -14.71 -0.29 0.22
CA HIS A 267 -13.80 -0.50 -0.90
C HIS A 267 -14.58 -1.04 -2.10
N VAL A 268 -14.40 -0.45 -3.27
CA VAL A 268 -15.02 -0.86 -4.53
C VAL A 268 -13.94 -1.42 -5.43
N PHE A 269 -13.95 -2.72 -5.64
CA PHE A 269 -13.00 -3.41 -6.52
C PHE A 269 -13.60 -3.60 -7.91
N ASP A 270 -12.77 -3.91 -8.90
CA ASP A 270 -13.22 -4.11 -10.29
C ASP A 270 -14.28 -5.22 -10.44
N TRP A 271 -14.24 -6.24 -9.58
CA TRP A 271 -15.20 -7.35 -9.58
C TRP A 271 -16.49 -7.08 -8.82
N ASP A 272 -16.64 -5.93 -8.19
CA ASP A 272 -17.85 -5.57 -7.45
C ASP A 272 -18.98 -5.11 -8.38
N ASP A 273 -20.20 -5.51 -8.05
CA ASP A 273 -21.43 -4.96 -8.66
C ASP A 273 -21.70 -3.55 -8.10
N LYS A 274 -21.29 -2.54 -8.85
CA LYS A 274 -21.42 -1.13 -8.44
C LYS A 274 -22.87 -0.71 -8.21
N SER A 275 -23.84 -1.31 -8.92
CA SER A 275 -25.27 -1.01 -8.73
C SER A 275 -25.76 -1.38 -7.32
N LYS A 276 -25.29 -2.48 -6.79
CA LYS A 276 -25.60 -2.92 -5.42
C LYS A 276 -24.93 -2.03 -4.37
N ILE A 277 -23.73 -1.52 -4.64
CA ILE A 277 -23.06 -0.55 -3.77
C ILE A 277 -23.86 0.76 -3.74
N ILE A 278 -24.30 1.26 -4.89
CA ILE A 278 -25.17 2.42 -4.98
C ILE A 278 -26.46 2.21 -4.16
N ASN A 279 -27.03 1.01 -4.23
CA ASN A 279 -28.22 0.69 -3.41
C ASN A 279 -27.96 0.77 -1.90
N LEU A 280 -26.74 0.53 -1.41
CA LEU A 280 -26.39 0.73 0.00
C LEU A 280 -26.28 2.22 0.39
N LEU A 281 -25.95 3.08 -0.57
CA LEU A 281 -25.69 4.50 -0.34
C LEU A 281 -26.94 5.38 -0.49
N ARG A 282 -28.01 4.85 -1.10
CA ARG A 282 -29.28 5.57 -1.27
C ARG A 282 -29.98 5.81 0.06
N ASP A 283 -30.64 6.93 0.17
CA ASP A 283 -31.66 7.12 1.19
C ASP A 283 -32.76 6.09 1.00
N ARG A 284 -33.20 5.53 2.10
CA ARG A 284 -34.25 4.50 2.13
C ARG A 284 -35.36 4.92 3.09
N ASP A 285 -36.59 4.67 2.68
CA ASP A 285 -37.73 4.86 3.54
C ASP A 285 -37.58 4.07 4.84
N THR A 286 -37.95 4.71 5.95
CA THR A 286 -37.81 4.11 7.27
C THR A 286 -39.08 3.36 7.65
N VAL A 287 -38.91 2.08 7.95
CA VAL A 287 -39.94 1.18 8.45
C VAL A 287 -39.53 0.68 9.83
N TYR A 288 -40.49 0.65 10.76
CA TYR A 288 -40.24 0.09 12.09
C TYR A 288 -40.60 -1.40 12.13
N ALA A 289 -39.67 -2.25 12.55
CA ALA A 289 -39.85 -3.70 12.60
C ALA A 289 -41.12 -4.12 13.42
N ARG A 290 -41.52 -3.34 14.42
CA ARG A 290 -42.74 -3.58 15.19
C ARG A 290 -44.01 -3.55 14.33
N LYS A 291 -43.97 -2.88 13.18
CA LYS A 291 -45.12 -2.80 12.23
C LYS A 291 -45.05 -3.87 11.13
N CYS A 292 -44.02 -4.71 11.13
CA CYS A 292 -43.79 -5.75 10.13
C CYS A 292 -44.22 -7.13 10.67
N ASP A 293 -44.74 -7.97 9.78
CA ASP A 293 -44.98 -9.37 10.06
C ASP A 293 -43.72 -10.19 9.76
N ILE A 294 -43.47 -11.26 10.55
CA ILE A 294 -42.44 -12.24 10.24
C ILE A 294 -43.10 -13.38 9.48
N ARG A 295 -42.49 -13.73 8.33
CA ARG A 295 -42.93 -14.87 7.51
C ARG A 295 -41.73 -15.69 7.05
N LEU A 296 -41.94 -16.98 6.83
CA LEU A 296 -40.99 -17.83 6.08
C LEU A 296 -41.07 -17.40 4.61
N VAL A 297 -39.92 -17.21 4.00
CA VAL A 297 -39.79 -16.79 2.59
C VAL A 297 -39.51 -18.01 1.73
N ASP A 298 -40.22 -18.17 0.62
CA ASP A 298 -39.90 -19.24 -0.32
C ASP A 298 -38.55 -19.02 -1.02
N SER A 299 -38.03 -20.06 -1.67
CA SER A 299 -36.66 -20.00 -2.24
C SER A 299 -36.55 -19.07 -3.45
N VAL A 300 -37.63 -18.87 -4.19
CA VAL A 300 -37.65 -18.05 -5.41
C VAL A 300 -37.62 -16.58 -5.00
N GLU A 301 -38.58 -16.17 -4.15
CA GLU A 301 -38.65 -14.79 -3.61
C GLU A 301 -37.36 -14.43 -2.87
N CYS A 302 -36.85 -15.33 -2.02
CA CYS A 302 -35.59 -15.14 -1.30
C CYS A 302 -34.42 -14.89 -2.26
N ASN A 303 -34.25 -15.72 -3.29
CA ASN A 303 -33.15 -15.56 -4.24
C ASN A 303 -33.28 -14.26 -5.06
N GLN A 304 -34.48 -13.89 -5.48
CA GLN A 304 -34.74 -12.62 -6.18
C GLN A 304 -34.38 -11.44 -5.29
N TYR A 305 -34.82 -11.46 -4.04
CA TYR A 305 -34.54 -10.39 -3.08
C TYR A 305 -33.04 -10.27 -2.80
N LEU A 306 -32.33 -11.38 -2.59
CA LEU A 306 -30.88 -11.38 -2.39
C LEU A 306 -30.10 -10.90 -3.62
N MET A 307 -30.54 -11.27 -4.82
CA MET A 307 -29.90 -10.80 -6.05
C MET A 307 -30.03 -9.28 -6.23
N THR A 308 -31.12 -8.70 -5.74
CA THR A 308 -31.36 -7.25 -5.83
C THR A 308 -30.64 -6.47 -4.73
N TYR A 309 -30.71 -6.94 -3.48
CA TYR A 309 -30.35 -6.13 -2.32
C TYR A 309 -29.09 -6.57 -1.58
N HIS A 310 -28.62 -7.82 -1.76
CA HIS A 310 -27.42 -8.28 -1.07
C HIS A 310 -26.19 -8.19 -1.99
N LEU A 311 -25.05 -7.64 -1.49
CA LEU A 311 -23.84 -7.47 -2.29
C LEU A 311 -23.36 -8.77 -2.94
N GLN A 312 -23.29 -9.85 -2.17
CA GLN A 312 -22.85 -11.17 -2.66
C GLN A 312 -23.98 -11.98 -3.34
N GLY A 313 -25.21 -11.44 -3.40
CA GLY A 313 -26.35 -12.11 -4.01
C GLY A 313 -26.79 -13.39 -3.30
N LYS A 314 -27.42 -14.28 -4.08
CA LYS A 314 -27.94 -15.56 -3.57
C LYS A 314 -26.84 -16.44 -2.97
N CYS A 315 -27.25 -17.32 -2.06
CA CYS A 315 -26.38 -18.31 -1.44
C CYS A 315 -27.01 -19.70 -1.56
N ASN A 316 -26.21 -20.72 -1.81
CA ASN A 316 -26.65 -22.10 -1.68
C ASN A 316 -26.66 -22.48 -0.19
N ASN A 317 -27.44 -23.47 0.24
CA ASN A 317 -27.57 -23.94 1.62
C ASN A 317 -28.42 -23.08 2.58
N GLN A 318 -29.19 -22.13 2.08
CA GLN A 318 -30.14 -21.39 2.93
C GLN A 318 -31.37 -22.24 3.20
N THR A 319 -31.38 -22.94 4.33
CA THR A 319 -32.47 -23.81 4.74
C THR A 319 -33.59 -23.07 5.47
N ILE A 320 -33.24 -21.99 6.18
CA ILE A 320 -34.19 -21.16 6.93
C ILE A 320 -34.10 -19.75 6.35
N ARG A 321 -35.21 -19.21 5.91
CA ARG A 321 -35.35 -17.91 5.26
C ARG A 321 -36.44 -17.13 5.95
N LEU A 322 -36.08 -16.11 6.74
CA LEU A 322 -36.97 -15.28 7.55
C LEU A 322 -37.10 -13.90 6.93
N GLY A 323 -38.30 -13.46 6.59
CA GLY A 323 -38.60 -12.16 6.03
C GLY A 323 -39.42 -11.31 6.97
N LEU A 324 -39.17 -9.98 6.96
CA LEU A 324 -40.10 -8.97 7.50
C LEU A 324 -40.90 -8.42 6.33
N TYR A 325 -42.20 -8.45 6.49
CA TYR A 325 -43.17 -7.91 5.52
C TYR A 325 -43.85 -6.67 6.10
N TYR A 326 -43.87 -5.61 5.33
CA TYR A 326 -44.61 -4.37 5.61
C TYR A 326 -45.53 -4.10 4.41
N ASP A 327 -46.81 -3.91 4.66
CA ASP A 327 -47.85 -3.78 3.61
C ASP A 327 -47.73 -4.88 2.52
N ASN A 328 -47.55 -6.12 2.98
CA ASN A 328 -47.32 -7.32 2.14
C ASN A 328 -46.09 -7.30 1.25
N GLN A 329 -45.17 -6.33 1.41
CA GLN A 329 -43.91 -6.29 0.72
C GLN A 329 -42.78 -6.80 1.62
N LEU A 330 -41.89 -7.62 1.08
CA LEU A 330 -40.67 -8.08 1.77
C LEU A 330 -39.69 -6.89 1.90
N VAL A 331 -39.45 -6.41 3.13
CA VAL A 331 -38.62 -5.24 3.42
C VAL A 331 -37.28 -5.59 4.06
N SER A 332 -37.13 -6.77 4.65
CA SER A 332 -35.88 -7.27 5.22
C SER A 332 -35.85 -8.79 5.22
N LEU A 333 -34.69 -9.36 4.98
CA LEU A 333 -34.48 -10.82 4.85
C LEU A 333 -33.24 -11.25 5.63
N MET A 334 -33.38 -12.33 6.40
CA MET A 334 -32.27 -12.99 7.10
C MET A 334 -32.32 -14.49 6.82
N THR A 335 -31.17 -15.07 6.42
CA THR A 335 -31.12 -16.49 6.05
C THR A 335 -30.08 -17.23 6.85
N PHE A 336 -30.43 -18.47 7.21
CA PHE A 336 -29.56 -19.39 7.95
C PHE A 336 -29.46 -20.73 7.22
N GLY A 337 -28.38 -21.43 7.50
CA GLY A 337 -28.15 -22.80 7.04
C GLY A 337 -27.21 -23.55 7.98
N VAL A 338 -26.93 -24.81 7.68
CA VAL A 338 -25.94 -25.58 8.42
C VAL A 338 -24.56 -24.97 8.18
N ALA A 339 -23.74 -24.86 9.23
CA ALA A 339 -22.39 -24.30 9.14
C ALA A 339 -21.52 -25.10 8.15
N ARG A 340 -21.00 -24.43 7.12
CA ARG A 340 -20.32 -25.06 5.97
C ARG A 340 -18.85 -25.30 6.24
N TYR A 341 -18.15 -24.29 6.70
CA TYR A 341 -16.68 -24.29 6.85
C TYR A 341 -16.26 -24.79 8.24
N ASN A 342 -16.98 -24.39 9.27
CA ASN A 342 -16.66 -24.76 10.63
C ASN A 342 -17.80 -25.55 11.27
N LYS A 343 -17.76 -26.86 11.09
CA LYS A 343 -18.80 -27.82 11.56
C LYS A 343 -18.94 -27.92 13.09
N LYS A 344 -18.11 -27.23 13.86
CA LYS A 344 -18.28 -27.13 15.32
C LYS A 344 -19.46 -26.24 15.74
N TYR A 345 -20.00 -25.46 14.79
CA TYR A 345 -21.18 -24.62 14.98
C TYR A 345 -22.40 -25.26 14.33
N GLU A 346 -23.54 -25.09 14.96
CA GLU A 346 -24.79 -25.69 14.50
C GLU A 346 -25.34 -24.98 13.26
N TYR A 347 -25.40 -23.63 13.30
CA TYR A 347 -25.89 -22.82 12.19
C TYR A 347 -24.87 -21.81 11.73
N GLU A 348 -25.06 -21.36 10.48
CA GLU A 348 -24.39 -20.20 9.88
C GLU A 348 -25.44 -19.16 9.52
N LEU A 349 -25.29 -17.92 10.03
CA LEU A 349 -26.02 -16.77 9.51
C LEU A 349 -25.41 -16.39 8.17
N LEU A 350 -26.10 -16.76 7.07
CA LEU A 350 -25.58 -16.70 5.72
C LEU A 350 -25.72 -15.32 5.10
N ARG A 351 -26.91 -14.70 5.23
CA ARG A 351 -27.22 -13.41 4.59
C ARG A 351 -28.18 -12.60 5.46
N TYR A 352 -27.93 -11.28 5.48
CA TYR A 352 -28.87 -10.29 5.98
C TYR A 352 -28.86 -9.09 5.05
N CYS A 353 -30.03 -8.68 4.57
CA CYS A 353 -30.19 -7.44 3.80
C CYS A 353 -31.60 -6.87 3.98
N ALA A 354 -31.76 -5.60 3.60
CA ALA A 354 -33.02 -4.88 3.65
C ALA A 354 -33.13 -3.94 2.46
N SER A 355 -34.34 -3.78 1.91
CA SER A 355 -34.66 -2.79 0.88
C SER A 355 -34.97 -1.42 1.48
N HIS A 356 -35.36 -1.38 2.76
CA HIS A 356 -35.71 -0.20 3.55
C HIS A 356 -34.78 -0.04 4.75
N ASN A 357 -34.79 1.13 5.37
CA ASN A 357 -34.17 1.31 6.68
C ASN A 357 -35.13 0.71 7.76
N VAL A 358 -34.97 -0.60 8.04
CA VAL A 358 -35.85 -1.33 8.96
C VAL A 358 -35.32 -1.25 10.38
N VAL A 359 -35.79 -0.26 11.14
CA VAL A 359 -35.38 -0.03 12.53
C VAL A 359 -35.78 -1.21 13.40
N GLY A 360 -34.79 -1.90 14.01
CA GLY A 360 -34.98 -3.11 14.81
C GLY A 360 -35.17 -4.40 13.97
N GLY A 361 -35.02 -4.33 12.64
CA GLY A 361 -35.30 -5.47 11.74
C GLY A 361 -34.39 -6.68 12.00
N ALA A 362 -33.11 -6.46 12.09
CA ALA A 362 -32.14 -7.53 12.36
C ALA A 362 -32.44 -8.21 13.71
N ASN A 363 -32.67 -7.44 14.77
CA ASN A 363 -32.98 -7.96 16.10
C ASN A 363 -34.27 -8.77 16.11
N LYS A 364 -35.32 -8.31 15.42
CA LYS A 364 -36.60 -9.01 15.37
C LYS A 364 -36.50 -10.36 14.66
N LEU A 365 -35.83 -10.39 13.50
CA LEU A 365 -35.60 -11.64 12.76
C LEU A 365 -34.71 -12.61 13.53
N PHE A 366 -33.63 -12.09 14.12
CA PHE A 366 -32.68 -12.91 14.88
C PHE A 366 -33.34 -13.48 16.16
N LYS A 367 -34.07 -12.65 16.91
CA LYS A 367 -34.81 -13.12 18.08
C LYS A 367 -35.83 -14.21 17.72
N TYR A 368 -36.56 -14.03 16.62
CA TYR A 368 -37.49 -15.07 16.14
C TYR A 368 -36.75 -16.39 15.82
N PHE A 369 -35.57 -16.28 15.19
CA PHE A 369 -34.76 -17.46 14.93
C PHE A 369 -34.33 -18.16 16.22
N ILE A 370 -33.84 -17.43 17.20
CA ILE A 370 -33.42 -18.00 18.50
C ILE A 370 -34.58 -18.67 19.21
N ASP A 371 -35.74 -18.00 19.25
CA ASP A 371 -36.92 -18.48 20.01
C ASP A 371 -37.51 -19.76 19.39
N ASN A 372 -37.51 -19.89 18.05
CA ASN A 372 -38.16 -20.98 17.34
C ASN A 372 -37.24 -22.16 17.03
N TYR A 373 -35.95 -21.90 16.74
CA TYR A 373 -35.00 -22.93 16.35
C TYR A 373 -34.04 -23.32 17.47
N LYS A 374 -33.99 -22.53 18.56
CA LYS A 374 -33.21 -22.79 19.78
C LYS A 374 -31.76 -23.22 19.52
N PRO A 375 -30.99 -22.54 18.66
CA PRO A 375 -29.64 -22.95 18.30
C PRO A 375 -28.72 -22.94 19.54
N SER A 376 -27.77 -23.86 19.58
CA SER A 376 -26.68 -23.88 20.57
C SER A 376 -25.56 -22.90 20.20
N SER A 377 -25.32 -22.75 18.89
CA SER A 377 -24.26 -21.88 18.37
C SER A 377 -24.51 -21.47 16.92
N ILE A 378 -24.06 -20.26 16.60
CA ILE A 378 -24.19 -19.69 15.24
C ILE A 378 -22.84 -19.06 14.88
N VAL A 379 -22.37 -19.29 13.65
CA VAL A 379 -21.21 -18.60 13.08
C VAL A 379 -21.64 -17.67 11.96
N SER A 380 -20.90 -16.59 11.73
CA SER A 380 -21.06 -15.73 10.56
C SER A 380 -19.74 -15.08 10.18
N TYR A 381 -19.67 -14.54 8.96
CA TYR A 381 -18.46 -13.96 8.38
C TYR A 381 -18.77 -12.56 7.88
N CYS A 382 -18.03 -11.58 8.39
CA CYS A 382 -18.12 -10.17 8.00
C CYS A 382 -17.06 -9.82 6.95
N ASP A 383 -17.47 -9.42 5.76
CA ASP A 383 -16.57 -8.82 4.78
C ASP A 383 -16.17 -7.41 5.25
N THR A 384 -14.93 -7.29 5.73
CA THR A 384 -14.42 -6.03 6.28
C THR A 384 -14.05 -5.00 5.21
N SER A 385 -14.11 -5.35 3.92
CA SER A 385 -14.01 -4.37 2.83
C SER A 385 -15.27 -3.52 2.67
N LYS A 386 -16.41 -3.99 3.18
CA LYS A 386 -17.73 -3.35 3.00
C LYS A 386 -18.39 -2.96 4.32
N PHE A 387 -18.17 -3.74 5.38
CA PHE A 387 -18.92 -3.61 6.63
C PHE A 387 -17.99 -3.56 7.84
N SER A 388 -18.47 -2.94 8.92
CA SER A 388 -17.75 -2.83 10.20
C SER A 388 -18.09 -3.93 11.21
N GLY A 389 -19.05 -4.82 10.91
CA GLY A 389 -19.49 -5.84 11.84
C GLY A 389 -20.53 -5.39 12.89
N LYS A 390 -20.89 -4.11 12.95
CA LYS A 390 -21.84 -3.56 13.96
C LYS A 390 -23.15 -4.33 14.12
N VAL A 391 -23.65 -4.93 13.04
CA VAL A 391 -24.89 -5.73 13.11
C VAL A 391 -24.69 -6.98 13.97
N TYR A 392 -23.52 -7.60 13.92
CA TYR A 392 -23.20 -8.78 14.74
C TYR A 392 -23.10 -8.41 16.22
N ASP A 393 -22.43 -7.28 16.53
CA ASP A 393 -22.33 -6.78 17.91
C ASP A 393 -23.72 -6.52 18.50
N MET A 394 -24.63 -5.89 17.75
CA MET A 394 -26.02 -5.64 18.15
C MET A 394 -26.82 -6.94 18.36
N LEU A 395 -26.52 -8.01 17.65
CA LEU A 395 -27.15 -9.31 17.76
C LEU A 395 -26.52 -10.19 18.85
N GLY A 396 -25.50 -9.69 19.56
CA GLY A 396 -24.82 -10.41 20.65
C GLY A 396 -23.77 -11.42 20.18
N PHE A 397 -23.34 -11.34 18.93
CA PHE A 397 -22.17 -12.10 18.47
C PHE A 397 -20.87 -11.50 19.03
N LYS A 398 -19.85 -12.32 19.11
CA LYS A 398 -18.47 -11.92 19.47
C LYS A 398 -17.53 -12.29 18.34
N ILE A 399 -16.48 -11.49 18.17
CA ILE A 399 -15.39 -11.81 17.24
C ILE A 399 -14.64 -13.04 17.78
N ASP A 400 -14.54 -14.07 16.93
CA ASP A 400 -13.73 -15.26 17.18
C ASP A 400 -12.34 -15.14 16.56
N THR A 401 -12.31 -14.70 15.30
CA THR A 401 -11.06 -14.60 14.54
C THR A 401 -11.09 -13.40 13.61
N VAL A 402 -10.01 -12.63 13.64
CA VAL A 402 -9.72 -11.55 12.69
C VAL A 402 -8.83 -12.13 11.59
N ASN A 403 -9.41 -12.44 10.44
CA ASN A 403 -8.66 -13.08 9.35
C ASN A 403 -7.84 -12.07 8.56
N ALA A 404 -6.70 -12.51 8.05
CA ALA A 404 -5.86 -11.71 7.18
C ALA A 404 -6.56 -11.36 5.85
N PRO A 405 -6.15 -10.28 5.16
CA PRO A 405 -6.61 -9.97 3.82
C PRO A 405 -6.46 -11.15 2.86
N SER A 406 -7.50 -11.43 2.09
CA SER A 406 -7.54 -12.51 1.10
C SER A 406 -7.04 -12.00 -0.25
N CYS A 407 -6.32 -12.85 -0.97
CA CYS A 407 -5.87 -12.54 -2.32
C CYS A 407 -7.00 -12.85 -3.34
N HIS A 408 -7.19 -11.91 -4.24
CA HIS A 408 -8.11 -12.00 -5.37
C HIS A 408 -7.33 -11.77 -6.66
N TRP A 409 -7.54 -12.62 -7.65
CA TRP A 409 -6.95 -12.51 -8.97
C TRP A 409 -7.98 -11.94 -9.95
N TYR A 410 -7.64 -10.86 -10.62
CA TYR A 410 -8.54 -10.23 -11.58
C TYR A 410 -7.81 -9.89 -12.89
N SER A 411 -8.45 -10.21 -13.99
CA SER A 411 -8.01 -9.80 -15.33
C SER A 411 -8.96 -8.76 -15.90
N VAL A 412 -8.48 -7.55 -16.07
CA VAL A 412 -9.22 -6.47 -16.74
C VAL A 412 -9.57 -6.86 -18.18
N LYS A 413 -8.65 -7.57 -18.87
CA LYS A 413 -8.84 -8.01 -20.27
C LYS A 413 -9.97 -9.03 -20.40
N GLU A 414 -10.01 -10.01 -19.50
CA GLU A 414 -11.02 -11.08 -19.53
C GLU A 414 -12.28 -10.71 -18.73
N ASN A 415 -12.27 -9.60 -17.99
CA ASN A 415 -13.29 -9.21 -17.03
C ASN A 415 -13.69 -10.38 -16.11
N LYS A 416 -12.68 -11.06 -15.57
CA LYS A 416 -12.87 -12.28 -14.80
C LYS A 416 -12.16 -12.23 -13.47
N HIS A 417 -12.89 -12.61 -12.42
CA HIS A 417 -12.45 -12.69 -11.04
C HIS A 417 -12.28 -14.13 -10.59
N ILE A 418 -11.17 -14.42 -9.91
CA ILE A 418 -10.85 -15.72 -9.31
C ILE A 418 -10.32 -15.48 -7.91
N THR A 419 -10.90 -16.14 -6.90
CA THR A 419 -10.33 -16.09 -5.55
C THR A 419 -9.11 -17.00 -5.47
N ASP A 420 -8.13 -16.64 -4.67
CA ASP A 420 -6.95 -17.46 -4.43
C ASP A 420 -7.29 -18.86 -3.89
N ASN A 421 -8.34 -18.95 -3.06
CA ASN A 421 -8.85 -20.25 -2.60
C ASN A 421 -9.34 -21.12 -3.76
N LEU A 422 -10.07 -20.55 -4.71
CA LEU A 422 -10.55 -21.27 -5.88
C LEU A 422 -9.38 -21.74 -6.76
N LEU A 423 -8.39 -20.88 -6.97
CA LEU A 423 -7.17 -21.20 -7.71
C LEU A 423 -6.39 -22.33 -7.05
N ARG A 424 -6.25 -22.31 -5.71
CA ARG A 424 -5.58 -23.40 -4.97
C ARG A 424 -6.34 -24.71 -4.99
N MET A 425 -7.67 -24.67 -4.88
CA MET A 425 -8.50 -25.88 -4.85
C MET A 425 -8.62 -26.57 -6.21
N GLN A 426 -8.75 -25.82 -7.29
CA GLN A 426 -8.98 -26.38 -8.62
C GLN A 426 -7.71 -26.47 -9.47
N GLY A 427 -6.73 -25.61 -9.22
CA GLY A 427 -5.56 -25.44 -10.06
C GLY A 427 -5.86 -24.66 -11.34
N TYR A 428 -4.82 -24.08 -11.92
CA TYR A 428 -4.91 -23.26 -13.13
C TYR A 428 -5.49 -24.05 -14.31
N ASP A 429 -4.91 -25.21 -14.62
CA ASP A 429 -5.28 -26.01 -15.78
C ASP A 429 -6.77 -26.41 -15.80
N ARG A 430 -7.32 -26.75 -14.65
CA ARG A 430 -8.75 -27.08 -14.53
C ARG A 430 -9.64 -25.85 -14.69
N LEU A 431 -9.22 -24.70 -14.15
CA LEU A 431 -9.97 -23.44 -14.23
C LEU A 431 -10.06 -22.91 -15.67
N PHE A 432 -9.01 -23.13 -16.44
CA PHE A 432 -8.90 -22.60 -17.80
C PHE A 432 -8.99 -23.68 -18.90
N LYS A 433 -9.15 -24.94 -18.51
CA LYS A 433 -9.18 -26.11 -19.42
C LYS A 433 -7.93 -26.20 -20.31
N GLU A 434 -6.78 -25.95 -19.71
CA GLU A 434 -5.46 -25.98 -20.32
C GLU A 434 -4.62 -27.11 -19.71
N ASN A 435 -3.46 -27.42 -20.29
CA ASN A 435 -2.53 -28.42 -19.76
C ASN A 435 -1.08 -27.95 -19.93
N HIS A 436 -0.49 -27.49 -18.85
CA HIS A 436 0.89 -26.95 -18.84
C HIS A 436 1.93 -27.93 -18.30
N GLY A 437 1.50 -29.14 -17.90
CA GLY A 437 2.40 -30.14 -17.34
C GLY A 437 2.87 -29.82 -15.91
N LYS A 438 3.84 -30.60 -15.43
CA LYS A 438 4.43 -30.42 -14.09
C LYS A 438 5.61 -29.43 -14.17
N GLY A 439 5.67 -28.44 -13.31
CA GLY A 439 6.85 -27.57 -13.14
C GLY A 439 6.58 -26.09 -13.03
N THR A 440 5.43 -25.59 -13.52
CA THR A 440 5.06 -24.17 -13.39
C THR A 440 3.98 -24.01 -12.32
N SER A 441 4.13 -23.04 -11.44
CA SER A 441 3.15 -22.82 -10.37
C SER A 441 1.85 -22.19 -10.91
N ASN A 442 0.73 -22.43 -10.22
CA ASN A 442 -0.54 -21.78 -10.55
C ASN A 442 -0.44 -20.24 -10.58
N GLU A 443 0.40 -19.67 -9.71
CA GLU A 443 0.62 -18.21 -9.62
C GLU A 443 1.36 -17.69 -10.86
N GLU A 444 2.40 -18.39 -11.31
CA GLU A 444 3.13 -18.01 -12.53
C GLU A 444 2.23 -18.07 -13.77
N LEU A 445 1.43 -19.13 -13.89
CA LEU A 445 0.51 -19.30 -15.02
C LEU A 445 -0.59 -18.23 -15.05
N ILE A 446 -1.17 -17.90 -13.89
CA ILE A 446 -2.24 -16.89 -13.82
C ILE A 446 -1.71 -15.48 -14.04
N LEU A 447 -0.48 -15.18 -13.59
CA LEU A 447 0.21 -13.93 -13.90
C LEU A 447 0.53 -13.80 -15.39
N ALA A 448 1.06 -14.86 -16.00
CA ALA A 448 1.36 -14.88 -17.44
C ALA A 448 0.10 -14.67 -18.30
N ARG A 449 -1.06 -15.11 -17.82
CA ARG A 449 -2.37 -14.87 -18.45
C ARG A 449 -2.87 -13.43 -18.29
N GLY A 450 -2.22 -12.61 -17.46
CA GLY A 450 -2.55 -11.20 -17.25
C GLY A 450 -3.54 -10.95 -16.11
N TYR A 451 -3.67 -11.89 -15.17
CA TYR A 451 -4.35 -11.63 -13.90
C TYR A 451 -3.40 -10.98 -12.91
N LEU A 452 -3.88 -10.02 -12.16
CA LEU A 452 -3.11 -9.34 -11.14
C LEU A 452 -3.69 -9.60 -9.74
N PRO A 453 -2.83 -9.81 -8.72
CA PRO A 453 -3.27 -10.09 -7.36
C PRO A 453 -3.61 -8.80 -6.62
N VAL A 454 -4.83 -8.72 -6.09
CA VAL A 454 -5.31 -7.63 -5.22
C VAL A 454 -5.75 -8.23 -3.89
N TYR A 455 -5.35 -7.62 -2.78
CA TYR A 455 -5.79 -8.03 -1.46
C TYR A 455 -6.97 -7.19 -0.98
N ASP A 456 -8.00 -7.86 -0.46
CA ASP A 456 -9.14 -7.23 0.21
C ASP A 456 -8.78 -6.75 1.64
N CYS A 457 -9.78 -6.48 2.49
CA CYS A 457 -9.56 -6.16 3.90
C CYS A 457 -9.63 -7.38 4.83
N GLY A 458 -9.99 -8.55 4.31
CA GLY A 458 -10.21 -9.77 5.07
C GLY A 458 -11.67 -9.97 5.47
N GLN A 459 -11.93 -11.10 6.13
CA GLN A 459 -13.23 -11.46 6.67
C GLN A 459 -13.10 -11.79 8.14
N ASP A 460 -13.81 -11.06 9.01
CA ASP A 460 -13.83 -11.39 10.43
C ASP A 460 -14.89 -12.46 10.72
N THR A 461 -14.52 -13.44 11.55
CA THR A 461 -15.42 -14.51 11.98
C THR A 461 -16.10 -14.10 13.27
N TYR A 462 -17.42 -14.14 13.26
CA TYR A 462 -18.27 -13.83 14.40
C TYR A 462 -18.98 -15.08 14.89
N ILE A 463 -19.07 -15.24 16.20
CA ILE A 463 -19.75 -16.36 16.83
C ILE A 463 -20.80 -15.88 17.82
N TRP A 464 -21.93 -16.55 17.83
CA TRP A 464 -22.93 -16.45 18.88
C TRP A 464 -23.11 -17.82 19.56
N ARG A 465 -23.23 -17.82 20.86
CA ARG A 465 -23.53 -19.03 21.66
C ARG A 465 -24.65 -18.73 22.60
N LYS A 466 -25.47 -19.73 22.82
CA LYS A 466 -26.50 -19.70 23.88
C LYS A 466 -25.77 -19.57 25.23
N SER A 467 -26.09 -18.50 25.95
CA SER A 467 -25.67 -18.29 27.34
C SER A 467 -26.37 -19.26 28.29
#